data_13827f3de6e8f78e71d6b4878ccf49a8
#
_entry.id   13827f3de6e8f78e71d6b4878ccf49a8
#
_cell.length_a   1.000
_cell.length_b   1.000
_cell.length_c   1.000
_cell.angle_alpha   90.00
_cell.angle_beta   90.00
_cell.angle_gamma   90.00
#
_symmetry.space_group_name_H-M   'P 1'
#
loop_
_entity.id
_entity.type
_entity.pdbx_description
1 polymer ?
#
loop_
_entity_poly.entity_id
_entity_poly.type
_entity_poly.pdbx_seq_one_letter_code
_entity_poly.pdbx_strand_id
1 'polypeptide(L)'
;MLDIPSLLRVHVDPLIAAQNDMGVCDAIEQNAPVEYLVGMSTPQLPKVAGNDPSIPSPAHTAATAAPGALIQDRLAGWVSDLTTLHELTERLVRTGTLQDALQELLRAGAALVGARRGLVVLEPADGLGPTDTVGLGLAHADLGHIETVPRSATSYGRILEGLPDAVAVPDLLGDEELDPRHREVAARLGYAASYALPLTGEGSGRVGAAVWLYDEPAEPTERQRHLVGLYARYAGEHLTRLLELERARIRTATVAEELLPSRLPRVAGVQLAARHRTGPRGGGDWYDALPLPEGALGLAVGSVTGSGPSALAAMGRLRASLRAYAVMEGEDPVAVLSDLELLLRLTEPARAATALFAYCEPGQRKIVLAGAGHTPPLVIGARRCEFIETSLSAPLGMLACWEAPSVEFSPAPGETVLLCTDGLLHRTGEPMDRAYARLHAAAASVPPGLLDDPGAIADHVLHTVLPDGLDAVDSAEDVVILAARFV
;
A
#
# COMPACT_ATOMS: atom_id res chain seq x y z
N MET A 1 -27.37 -2.90 49.67
CA MET A 1 -27.20 -4.29 50.04
C MET A 1 -27.50 -5.11 48.79
N LEU A 2 -26.45 -5.43 48.04
CA LEU A 2 -26.37 -6.56 47.09
C LEU A 2 -24.90 -6.63 46.64
N ASP A 3 -24.30 -7.74 46.95
CA ASP A 3 -22.87 -8.07 46.77
C ASP A 3 -22.48 -8.14 45.28
N ILE A 4 -21.26 -7.64 45.01
CA ILE A 4 -20.53 -7.93 43.75
C ILE A 4 -19.28 -8.72 44.15
N PRO A 5 -19.06 -9.93 43.62
CA PRO A 5 -17.86 -10.69 43.90
C PRO A 5 -16.65 -10.22 43.08
N SER A 6 -15.56 -10.03 43.81
CA SER A 6 -14.19 -9.94 43.30
C SER A 6 -13.77 -11.22 42.55
N LEU A 7 -13.07 -11.06 41.40
CA LEU A 7 -12.00 -11.97 40.91
C LEU A 7 -11.44 -11.47 39.57
N LEU A 8 -10.22 -10.98 39.62
CA LEU A 8 -9.09 -11.41 38.78
C LEU A 8 -7.86 -10.54 39.07
N ARG A 9 -7.04 -11.06 40.01
CA ARG A 9 -5.65 -10.62 40.15
C ARG A 9 -4.85 -11.28 39.05
N VAL A 10 -4.26 -10.49 38.12
CA VAL A 10 -3.18 -10.94 37.26
C VAL A 10 -1.86 -10.65 37.99
N HIS A 11 -1.15 -11.71 38.26
CA HIS A 11 0.23 -11.69 38.78
C HIS A 11 1.14 -11.16 37.68
N VAL A 12 1.88 -10.09 37.95
CA VAL A 12 3.02 -9.65 37.15
C VAL A 12 4.26 -9.97 37.97
N ASP A 13 5.09 -10.87 37.47
CA ASP A 13 6.41 -11.20 38.02
C ASP A 13 7.38 -10.05 37.76
N PRO A 14 8.13 -9.58 38.72
CA PRO A 14 9.18 -8.57 38.55
C PRO A 14 10.56 -9.25 38.53
N LEU A 15 11.11 -9.47 37.34
CA LEU A 15 12.54 -9.78 37.21
C LEU A 15 12.99 -9.27 35.82
N ILE A 16 13.69 -8.17 35.82
CA ILE A 16 14.94 -7.80 35.14
C ILE A 16 15.12 -6.28 35.30
N ALA A 17 15.80 -5.93 36.38
CA ALA A 17 16.51 -4.65 36.47
C ALA A 17 17.98 -4.97 36.81
N ALA A 18 18.87 -4.19 36.22
CA ALA A 18 20.34 -4.14 36.35
C ALA A 18 21.07 -4.85 35.19
N GLN A 19 21.75 -4.10 34.35
CA GLN A 19 22.98 -3.39 34.55
C GLN A 19 23.30 -2.43 33.41
N ASN A 20 23.31 -1.15 33.69
CA ASN A 20 24.18 -0.17 33.07
C ASN A 20 25.49 -0.15 33.84
N ASP A 21 26.62 -0.19 33.18
CA ASP A 21 27.67 0.80 33.42
C ASP A 21 28.84 0.65 32.42
N MET A 22 29.14 1.79 31.84
CA MET A 22 30.45 2.41 31.53
C MET A 22 31.53 1.71 30.70
N GLY A 23 32.06 2.53 29.82
CA GLY A 23 33.44 2.55 29.35
C GLY A 23 33.56 2.68 27.84
N VAL A 24 33.58 3.84 27.27
CA VAL A 24 34.66 4.82 27.00
C VAL A 24 35.83 4.25 26.20
N CYS A 25 36.05 4.90 25.03
CA CYS A 25 37.28 5.28 24.33
C CYS A 25 38.00 4.30 23.43
N ASP A 26 38.10 4.82 22.21
CA ASP A 26 39.31 4.96 21.35
C ASP A 26 40.13 3.74 20.97
N ALA A 27 40.24 3.49 19.67
CA ALA A 27 41.45 3.79 18.93
C ALA A 27 41.53 3.07 17.58
N ILE A 28 41.71 3.87 16.57
CA ILE A 28 42.77 3.76 15.55
C ILE A 28 42.65 2.66 14.47
N GLU A 29 42.45 3.21 13.27
CA GLU A 29 42.99 2.82 11.96
C GLU A 29 44.09 1.74 11.99
N GLN A 30 43.94 0.74 11.12
CA GLN A 30 45.05 0.38 10.24
C GLN A 30 44.55 -0.43 9.03
N ASN A 31 44.74 0.16 7.87
CA ASN A 31 44.73 -0.45 6.54
C ASN A 31 45.81 -1.54 6.42
N ALA A 32 45.44 -2.69 5.83
CA ALA A 32 46.35 -3.47 5.05
C ALA A 32 45.59 -4.34 4.02
N PRO A 33 45.97 -4.34 2.74
CA PRO A 33 45.34 -5.16 1.72
C PRO A 33 45.92 -6.57 1.76
N VAL A 34 45.02 -7.55 1.76
CA VAL A 34 45.42 -8.96 1.56
C VAL A 34 45.27 -9.29 0.08
N GLU A 35 46.40 -9.33 -0.61
CA GLU A 35 46.52 -9.94 -1.94
C GLU A 35 46.32 -11.48 -1.83
N TYR A 36 45.27 -11.98 -2.45
CA TYR A 36 45.15 -13.41 -2.71
C TYR A 36 45.73 -13.74 -4.10
N LEU A 37 46.86 -14.39 -4.11
CA LEU A 37 47.46 -15.06 -5.25
C LEU A 37 46.52 -16.16 -5.76
N VAL A 38 45.96 -15.94 -6.94
CA VAL A 38 45.27 -17.00 -7.71
C VAL A 38 46.31 -17.72 -8.55
N GLY A 39 46.73 -18.89 -8.09
CA GLY A 39 47.46 -19.86 -8.88
C GLY A 39 46.49 -20.85 -9.55
N MET A 40 46.01 -20.53 -10.74
CA MET A 40 45.30 -21.50 -11.58
C MET A 40 46.27 -22.16 -12.55
N SER A 41 46.65 -23.40 -12.25
CA SER A 41 47.26 -24.30 -13.23
C SER A 41 46.20 -24.81 -14.18
N THR A 42 46.34 -24.47 -15.45
CA THR A 42 45.57 -25.08 -16.54
C THR A 42 46.04 -26.53 -16.79
N PRO A 43 45.14 -27.51 -16.82
CA PRO A 43 45.51 -28.87 -17.22
C PRO A 43 45.74 -28.90 -18.74
N GLN A 44 46.93 -29.37 -19.13
CA GLN A 44 47.28 -29.66 -20.52
C GLN A 44 46.48 -30.88 -21.00
N LEU A 45 45.82 -30.75 -22.13
CA LEU A 45 45.20 -31.85 -22.87
C LEU A 45 46.28 -32.81 -23.43
N PRO A 46 46.11 -34.13 -23.29
CA PRO A 46 47.04 -35.09 -23.91
C PRO A 46 46.85 -35.11 -25.42
N LYS A 47 48.00 -35.13 -26.14
CA LYS A 47 48.06 -35.29 -27.59
C LYS A 47 47.53 -36.67 -28.03
N VAL A 48 46.58 -36.64 -28.96
CA VAL A 48 46.05 -37.84 -29.65
C VAL A 48 47.13 -38.44 -30.52
N ALA A 49 47.47 -39.67 -30.28
CA ALA A 49 48.28 -40.49 -31.16
C ALA A 49 47.42 -41.16 -32.23
N GLY A 50 48.03 -41.34 -33.40
CA GLY A 50 47.38 -41.61 -34.69
C GLY A 50 46.49 -42.83 -34.79
N ASN A 51 45.60 -42.73 -35.73
CA ASN A 51 44.73 -43.79 -36.27
C ASN A 51 45.46 -44.99 -36.76
N ASP A 52 45.09 -46.16 -36.23
CA ASP A 52 45.35 -47.47 -36.84
C ASP A 52 43.97 -48.12 -37.14
N PRO A 53 43.64 -48.43 -38.41
CA PRO A 53 42.27 -48.84 -38.79
C PRO A 53 42.16 -50.37 -38.85
N SER A 54 42.22 -51.07 -37.71
CA SER A 54 41.89 -52.49 -37.71
C SER A 54 41.55 -53.04 -36.31
N ILE A 55 40.49 -52.59 -35.72
CA ILE A 55 39.85 -53.29 -34.61
C ILE A 55 38.31 -53.28 -34.85
N PRO A 56 37.65 -54.45 -34.90
CA PRO A 56 36.22 -54.55 -35.04
C PRO A 56 35.56 -53.97 -33.82
N SER A 57 34.59 -53.05 -34.06
CA SER A 57 33.76 -52.39 -33.07
C SER A 57 33.01 -53.42 -32.21
N PRO A 58 33.15 -53.42 -30.88
CA PRO A 58 32.30 -54.26 -30.04
C PRO A 58 30.86 -53.66 -30.11
N ALA A 59 29.91 -54.58 -30.33
CA ALA A 59 28.49 -54.26 -30.25
C ALA A 59 28.20 -53.49 -28.98
N HIS A 60 27.51 -52.35 -29.10
CA HIS A 60 27.01 -51.58 -27.96
C HIS A 60 26.00 -52.43 -27.17
N THR A 61 26.47 -53.22 -26.23
CA THR A 61 25.68 -53.67 -25.11
C THR A 61 25.37 -52.42 -24.31
N ALA A 62 24.08 -52.02 -24.31
CA ALA A 62 23.58 -50.97 -23.42
C ALA A 62 24.01 -51.36 -21.99
N ALA A 63 25.00 -50.66 -21.46
CA ALA A 63 25.44 -50.82 -20.09
C ALA A 63 24.24 -50.40 -19.20
N THR A 64 23.59 -51.41 -18.58
CA THR A 64 22.66 -51.18 -17.50
C THR A 64 23.38 -50.38 -16.43
N ALA A 65 22.98 -49.12 -16.25
CA ALA A 65 23.55 -48.22 -15.25
C ALA A 65 23.58 -48.94 -13.89
N ALA A 66 24.71 -48.92 -13.21
CA ALA A 66 24.85 -49.55 -11.90
C ALA A 66 23.78 -48.96 -10.95
N PRO A 67 23.14 -49.76 -10.07
CA PRO A 67 22.08 -49.31 -9.19
C PRO A 67 22.44 -48.04 -8.40
N GLY A 68 23.70 -47.83 -8.06
CA GLY A 68 24.22 -46.64 -7.41
C GLY A 68 24.15 -45.37 -8.26
N ALA A 69 24.36 -45.46 -9.57
CA ALA A 69 24.26 -44.30 -10.47
C ALA A 69 22.81 -43.81 -10.61
N LEU A 70 21.83 -44.71 -10.66
CA LEU A 70 20.44 -44.38 -10.70
C LEU A 70 19.95 -43.68 -9.41
N ILE A 71 20.51 -44.08 -8.27
CA ILE A 71 20.20 -43.42 -6.98
C ILE A 71 20.81 -42.01 -6.93
N GLN A 72 22.06 -41.87 -7.40
CA GLN A 72 22.72 -40.55 -7.46
C GLN A 72 22.01 -39.59 -8.41
N ASP A 73 21.55 -40.02 -9.57
CA ASP A 73 20.78 -39.21 -10.51
C ASP A 73 19.45 -38.78 -9.92
N ARG A 74 18.76 -39.65 -9.18
CA ARG A 74 17.51 -39.31 -8.48
C ARG A 74 17.75 -38.28 -7.38
N LEU A 75 18.79 -38.46 -6.56
CA LEU A 75 19.14 -37.53 -5.51
C LEU A 75 19.52 -36.15 -6.08
N ALA A 76 20.31 -36.11 -7.15
CA ALA A 76 20.66 -34.88 -7.85
C ALA A 76 19.43 -34.19 -8.42
N GLY A 77 18.48 -34.94 -8.97
CA GLY A 77 17.18 -34.40 -9.43
C GLY A 77 16.37 -33.78 -8.29
N TRP A 78 16.28 -34.45 -7.14
CA TRP A 78 15.54 -33.91 -5.97
C TRP A 78 16.21 -32.66 -5.39
N VAL A 79 17.55 -32.65 -5.30
CA VAL A 79 18.27 -31.44 -4.85
C VAL A 79 18.00 -30.27 -5.79
N SER A 80 18.05 -30.48 -7.10
CA SER A 80 17.75 -29.47 -8.09
C SER A 80 16.32 -28.95 -7.96
N ASP A 81 15.34 -29.85 -7.76
CA ASP A 81 13.93 -29.47 -7.57
C ASP A 81 13.72 -28.62 -6.32
N LEU A 82 14.33 -29.04 -5.20
CA LEU A 82 14.25 -28.31 -3.94
C LEU A 82 14.91 -26.93 -4.04
N THR A 83 16.06 -26.83 -4.71
CA THR A 83 16.75 -25.54 -4.94
C THR A 83 15.88 -24.62 -5.78
N THR A 84 15.32 -25.11 -6.89
CA THR A 84 14.41 -24.34 -7.73
C THR A 84 13.18 -23.87 -6.95
N LEU A 85 12.54 -24.78 -6.21
CA LEU A 85 11.36 -24.43 -5.42
C LEU A 85 11.70 -23.38 -4.34
N HIS A 86 12.85 -23.52 -3.69
CA HIS A 86 13.31 -22.55 -2.69
C HIS A 86 13.51 -21.16 -3.31
N GLU A 87 14.22 -21.05 -4.42
CA GLU A 87 14.46 -19.79 -5.12
C GLU A 87 13.14 -19.11 -5.56
N LEU A 88 12.21 -19.89 -6.12
CA LEU A 88 10.91 -19.39 -6.54
C LEU A 88 10.08 -18.90 -5.34
N THR A 89 10.10 -19.66 -4.24
CA THR A 89 9.37 -19.29 -3.01
C THR A 89 9.98 -18.03 -2.37
N GLU A 90 11.31 -17.92 -2.37
CA GLU A 90 12.00 -16.72 -1.85
C GLU A 90 11.63 -15.46 -2.65
N ARG A 91 11.58 -15.56 -3.99
CA ARG A 91 11.13 -14.43 -4.83
C ARG A 91 9.68 -14.04 -4.55
N LEU A 92 8.81 -15.03 -4.39
CA LEU A 92 7.41 -14.79 -4.05
C LEU A 92 7.26 -14.06 -2.71
N VAL A 93 7.95 -14.52 -1.67
CA VAL A 93 7.86 -13.93 -0.31
C VAL A 93 8.39 -12.49 -0.27
N ARG A 94 9.29 -12.13 -1.18
CA ARG A 94 9.79 -10.75 -1.30
C ARG A 94 8.78 -9.77 -1.92
N THR A 95 7.69 -10.26 -2.50
CA THR A 95 6.65 -9.39 -3.04
C THR A 95 5.89 -8.72 -1.90
N GLY A 96 5.72 -7.39 -1.99
CA GLY A 96 5.05 -6.58 -0.96
C GLY A 96 3.60 -6.26 -1.28
N THR A 97 3.18 -6.44 -2.53
CA THR A 97 1.83 -6.14 -3.01
C THR A 97 1.14 -7.39 -3.55
N LEU A 98 -0.19 -7.38 -3.51
CA LEU A 98 -1.00 -8.46 -4.07
C LEU A 98 -0.75 -8.62 -5.58
N GLN A 99 -0.65 -7.52 -6.31
CA GLN A 99 -0.39 -7.48 -7.75
C GLN A 99 0.94 -8.15 -8.11
N ASP A 100 2.04 -7.78 -7.41
CA ASP A 100 3.36 -8.36 -7.64
C ASP A 100 3.39 -9.86 -7.33
N ALA A 101 2.69 -10.28 -6.27
CA ALA A 101 2.60 -11.67 -5.88
C ALA A 101 1.86 -12.52 -6.94
N LEU A 102 0.75 -12.00 -7.50
CA LEU A 102 0.02 -12.67 -8.58
C LEU A 102 0.86 -12.77 -9.85
N GLN A 103 1.60 -11.74 -10.20
CA GLN A 103 2.50 -11.77 -11.35
C GLN A 103 3.66 -12.75 -11.16
N GLU A 104 4.27 -12.77 -9.96
CA GLU A 104 5.36 -13.72 -9.67
C GLU A 104 4.85 -15.17 -9.64
N LEU A 105 3.66 -15.42 -9.09
CA LEU A 105 3.01 -16.73 -9.17
C LEU A 105 2.88 -17.21 -10.61
N LEU A 106 2.39 -16.36 -11.51
CA LEU A 106 2.23 -16.72 -12.91
C LEU A 106 3.56 -17.01 -13.59
N ARG A 107 4.58 -16.15 -13.39
CA ARG A 107 5.90 -16.33 -13.99
C ARG A 107 6.59 -17.62 -13.53
N ALA A 108 6.61 -17.83 -12.21
CA ALA A 108 7.23 -19.01 -11.62
C ALA A 108 6.51 -20.29 -12.00
N GLY A 109 5.18 -20.29 -11.94
CA GLY A 109 4.38 -21.44 -12.36
C GLY A 109 4.56 -21.74 -13.86
N ALA A 110 4.60 -20.75 -14.72
CA ALA A 110 4.85 -20.91 -16.15
C ALA A 110 6.23 -21.57 -16.40
N ALA A 111 7.28 -21.16 -15.67
CA ALA A 111 8.59 -21.77 -15.75
C ALA A 111 8.56 -23.24 -15.30
N LEU A 112 7.82 -23.59 -14.24
CA LEU A 112 7.71 -24.94 -13.72
C LEU A 112 6.97 -25.89 -14.68
N VAL A 113 5.90 -25.41 -15.33
CA VAL A 113 5.08 -26.26 -16.22
C VAL A 113 5.46 -26.14 -17.69
N GLY A 114 6.40 -25.24 -18.06
CA GLY A 114 6.84 -25.03 -19.43
C GLY A 114 5.83 -24.23 -20.28
N ALA A 115 4.95 -23.45 -19.67
CA ALA A 115 4.00 -22.57 -20.35
C ALA A 115 4.62 -21.19 -20.61
N ARG A 116 4.04 -20.43 -21.56
CA ARG A 116 4.46 -19.07 -21.86
C ARG A 116 3.43 -18.02 -21.46
N ARG A 117 2.21 -18.44 -21.31
CA ARG A 117 1.07 -17.58 -21.01
C ARG A 117 0.29 -18.14 -19.82
N GLY A 118 -0.44 -17.29 -19.16
CA GLY A 118 -1.28 -17.71 -18.06
C GLY A 118 -2.16 -16.58 -17.54
N LEU A 119 -3.09 -16.92 -16.68
CA LEU A 119 -3.90 -15.97 -15.95
C LEU A 119 -4.15 -16.47 -14.52
N VAL A 120 -4.30 -15.54 -13.60
CA VAL A 120 -4.82 -15.81 -12.25
C VAL A 120 -6.13 -15.06 -12.10
N VAL A 121 -7.15 -15.77 -11.66
CA VAL A 121 -8.41 -15.16 -11.21
C VAL A 121 -8.41 -15.19 -9.70
N LEU A 122 -8.29 -14.02 -9.10
CA LEU A 122 -8.40 -13.82 -7.67
C LEU A 122 -9.87 -13.64 -7.33
N GLU A 123 -10.43 -14.54 -6.55
CA GLU A 123 -11.81 -14.49 -6.09
C GLU A 123 -11.93 -15.30 -4.80
N PRO A 124 -11.74 -14.62 -3.64
CA PRO A 124 -11.86 -15.28 -2.35
C PRO A 124 -13.25 -15.87 -2.13
N ALA A 125 -13.30 -17.12 -1.65
CA ALA A 125 -14.56 -17.85 -1.48
C ALA A 125 -15.50 -17.24 -0.42
N ASP A 126 -14.97 -16.42 0.49
CA ASP A 126 -15.73 -15.69 1.50
C ASP A 126 -16.42 -14.42 0.94
N GLY A 127 -16.17 -14.06 -0.32
CA GLY A 127 -16.69 -12.85 -0.97
C GLY A 127 -16.12 -11.53 -0.42
N LEU A 128 -15.10 -11.61 0.44
CA LEU A 128 -14.46 -10.45 1.04
C LEU A 128 -13.14 -10.17 0.32
N GLY A 129 -12.96 -8.94 -0.15
CA GLY A 129 -11.74 -8.48 -0.80
C GLY A 129 -11.87 -8.30 -2.31
N PRO A 130 -10.78 -7.89 -2.98
CA PRO A 130 -10.79 -7.61 -4.39
C PRO A 130 -11.00 -8.89 -5.22
N THR A 131 -11.76 -8.74 -6.30
CA THR A 131 -11.78 -9.69 -7.42
C THR A 131 -10.95 -9.09 -8.53
N ASP A 132 -9.95 -9.82 -9.00
CA ASP A 132 -9.04 -9.34 -10.02
C ASP A 132 -8.59 -10.47 -10.95
N THR A 133 -8.30 -10.13 -12.21
CA THR A 133 -7.76 -11.05 -13.21
C THR A 133 -6.45 -10.51 -13.74
N VAL A 134 -5.37 -11.20 -13.44
CA VAL A 134 -4.02 -10.84 -13.87
C VAL A 134 -3.54 -11.80 -14.94
N GLY A 135 -2.99 -11.28 -16.04
CA GLY A 135 -2.47 -12.05 -17.15
C GLY A 135 -0.94 -12.05 -17.24
N LEU A 136 -0.37 -13.14 -17.71
CA LEU A 136 1.01 -13.28 -18.17
C LEU A 136 1.01 -13.57 -19.67
N GLY A 137 1.68 -12.71 -20.46
CA GLY A 137 1.70 -12.87 -21.93
C GLY A 137 0.33 -12.70 -22.59
N LEU A 138 -0.62 -12.07 -21.90
CA LEU A 138 -1.96 -11.73 -22.35
C LEU A 138 -2.16 -10.22 -22.16
N ALA A 139 -2.65 -9.54 -23.18
CA ALA A 139 -3.04 -8.14 -23.07
C ALA A 139 -4.40 -8.02 -22.34
N HIS A 140 -4.74 -6.84 -21.85
CA HIS A 140 -6.03 -6.60 -21.21
C HIS A 140 -7.23 -6.95 -22.10
N ALA A 141 -7.13 -6.68 -23.42
CA ALA A 141 -8.14 -7.08 -24.39
C ALA A 141 -8.29 -8.60 -24.52
N ASP A 142 -7.19 -9.36 -24.34
CA ASP A 142 -7.21 -10.83 -24.41
C ASP A 142 -7.93 -11.41 -23.20
N LEU A 143 -7.70 -10.84 -22.02
CA LEU A 143 -8.42 -11.21 -20.79
C LEU A 143 -9.92 -10.95 -20.95
N GLY A 144 -10.32 -9.79 -21.52
CA GLY A 144 -11.71 -9.49 -21.82
C GLY A 144 -12.36 -10.50 -22.78
N HIS A 145 -11.59 -11.06 -23.74
CA HIS A 145 -12.10 -12.15 -24.58
C HIS A 145 -12.29 -13.44 -23.80
N ILE A 146 -11.37 -13.81 -22.89
CA ILE A 146 -11.48 -14.98 -22.03
C ILE A 146 -12.72 -14.87 -21.12
N GLU A 147 -13.01 -13.70 -20.60
CA GLU A 147 -14.19 -13.42 -19.77
C GLU A 147 -15.53 -13.60 -20.51
N THR A 148 -15.54 -13.57 -21.84
CA THR A 148 -16.75 -13.84 -22.63
C THR A 148 -17.09 -15.33 -22.71
N VAL A 149 -16.21 -16.23 -22.28
CA VAL A 149 -16.45 -17.67 -22.19
C VAL A 149 -17.32 -17.94 -20.97
N PRO A 150 -18.40 -18.79 -21.10
CA PRO A 150 -19.18 -19.17 -19.94
C PRO A 150 -18.29 -19.73 -18.83
N ARG A 151 -18.46 -19.24 -17.61
CA ARG A 151 -17.60 -19.57 -16.48
C ARG A 151 -17.51 -21.06 -16.20
N SER A 152 -18.65 -21.75 -16.25
CA SER A 152 -18.75 -23.20 -16.09
C SER A 152 -18.00 -24.01 -17.15
N ALA A 153 -17.71 -23.40 -18.32
CA ALA A 153 -16.96 -24.02 -19.40
C ALA A 153 -15.44 -23.82 -19.27
N THR A 154 -14.99 -22.98 -18.34
CA THR A 154 -13.55 -22.75 -18.12
C THR A 154 -12.99 -23.59 -16.99
N SER A 155 -11.71 -23.96 -17.05
CA SER A 155 -11.03 -24.71 -16.00
C SER A 155 -11.00 -23.92 -14.68
N TYR A 156 -10.74 -22.61 -14.72
CA TYR A 156 -10.76 -21.77 -13.53
C TYR A 156 -12.18 -21.61 -12.97
N GLY A 157 -13.19 -21.47 -13.81
CA GLY A 157 -14.58 -21.35 -13.36
C GLY A 157 -15.03 -22.58 -12.57
N ARG A 158 -14.72 -23.78 -13.05
CA ARG A 158 -15.00 -25.03 -12.34
C ARG A 158 -14.28 -25.09 -10.96
N ILE A 159 -13.04 -24.63 -10.90
CA ILE A 159 -12.30 -24.51 -9.63
C ILE A 159 -13.00 -23.51 -8.70
N LEU A 160 -13.39 -22.34 -9.23
CA LEU A 160 -14.06 -21.30 -8.43
C LEU A 160 -15.45 -21.73 -7.95
N GLU A 161 -16.13 -22.61 -8.69
CA GLU A 161 -17.41 -23.24 -8.29
C GLU A 161 -17.25 -24.36 -7.24
N GLY A 162 -16.01 -24.76 -6.93
CA GLY A 162 -15.73 -25.68 -5.82
C GLY A 162 -14.97 -26.94 -6.17
N LEU A 163 -14.48 -27.10 -7.40
CA LEU A 163 -13.62 -28.24 -7.73
C LEU A 163 -12.29 -28.12 -6.97
N PRO A 164 -11.94 -29.09 -6.11
CA PRO A 164 -10.76 -28.98 -5.26
C PRO A 164 -9.45 -29.32 -5.98
N ASP A 165 -9.54 -30.00 -7.12
CA ASP A 165 -8.41 -30.60 -7.81
C ASP A 165 -7.93 -29.75 -9.00
N ALA A 166 -6.73 -30.06 -9.45
CA ALA A 166 -6.18 -29.50 -10.69
C ALA A 166 -7.01 -29.95 -11.91
N VAL A 167 -7.13 -29.05 -12.88
CA VAL A 167 -7.81 -29.32 -14.15
C VAL A 167 -6.79 -29.20 -15.28
N ALA A 168 -6.56 -30.31 -15.99
CA ALA A 168 -5.80 -30.34 -17.23
C ALA A 168 -6.73 -30.50 -18.41
N VAL A 169 -6.57 -29.69 -19.45
CA VAL A 169 -7.21 -29.84 -20.75
C VAL A 169 -6.09 -29.91 -21.80
N PRO A 170 -5.66 -31.13 -22.18
CA PRO A 170 -4.46 -31.30 -23.01
C PRO A 170 -4.62 -30.85 -24.46
N ASP A 171 -5.84 -30.82 -24.98
CA ASP A 171 -6.16 -30.36 -26.33
C ASP A 171 -7.53 -29.69 -26.35
N LEU A 172 -7.53 -28.37 -26.24
CA LEU A 172 -8.75 -27.54 -26.26
C LEU A 172 -9.40 -27.46 -27.63
N LEU A 173 -8.61 -27.57 -28.71
CA LEU A 173 -9.10 -27.41 -30.06
C LEU A 173 -9.66 -28.75 -30.61
N GLY A 174 -9.13 -29.86 -30.15
CA GLY A 174 -9.57 -31.22 -30.53
C GLY A 174 -10.71 -31.73 -29.66
N ASP A 175 -11.07 -31.09 -28.56
CA ASP A 175 -12.13 -31.51 -27.67
C ASP A 175 -13.53 -31.09 -28.24
N GLU A 176 -14.28 -32.06 -28.76
CA GLU A 176 -15.61 -31.83 -29.32
C GLU A 176 -16.68 -31.48 -28.26
N GLU A 177 -16.44 -31.84 -26.99
CA GLU A 177 -17.34 -31.55 -25.86
C GLU A 177 -17.11 -30.14 -25.28
N LEU A 178 -15.99 -29.48 -25.66
CA LEU A 178 -15.69 -28.14 -25.18
C LEU A 178 -16.72 -27.12 -25.71
N ASP A 179 -17.07 -26.16 -24.85
CA ASP A 179 -17.97 -25.05 -25.22
C ASP A 179 -17.47 -24.35 -26.51
N PRO A 180 -18.34 -24.14 -27.52
CA PRO A 180 -17.96 -23.54 -28.79
C PRO A 180 -17.28 -22.16 -28.63
N ARG A 181 -17.74 -21.36 -27.66
CA ARG A 181 -17.16 -20.04 -27.39
C ARG A 181 -15.76 -20.17 -26.81
N HIS A 182 -15.52 -21.13 -25.94
CA HIS A 182 -14.18 -21.39 -25.39
C HIS A 182 -13.21 -21.78 -26.52
N ARG A 183 -13.63 -22.66 -27.43
CA ARG A 183 -12.84 -23.08 -28.59
C ARG A 183 -12.53 -21.92 -29.52
N GLU A 184 -13.52 -21.07 -29.79
CA GLU A 184 -13.34 -19.85 -30.61
C GLU A 184 -12.31 -18.90 -30.00
N VAL A 185 -12.42 -18.63 -28.69
CA VAL A 185 -11.49 -17.75 -27.96
C VAL A 185 -10.09 -18.35 -27.91
N ALA A 186 -9.97 -19.66 -27.65
CA ALA A 186 -8.69 -20.38 -27.67
C ALA A 186 -7.99 -20.28 -29.03
N ALA A 187 -8.71 -20.55 -30.11
CA ALA A 187 -8.18 -20.43 -31.49
C ALA A 187 -7.78 -18.99 -31.82
N ARG A 188 -8.60 -18.01 -31.44
CA ARG A 188 -8.33 -16.58 -31.67
C ARG A 188 -7.07 -16.09 -30.95
N LEU A 189 -6.90 -16.48 -29.70
CA LEU A 189 -5.75 -16.10 -28.87
C LEU A 189 -4.55 -17.01 -29.07
N GLY A 190 -4.70 -18.11 -29.83
CA GLY A 190 -3.62 -19.03 -30.20
C GLY A 190 -3.12 -19.87 -29.04
N TYR A 191 -4.01 -20.37 -28.16
CA TYR A 191 -3.66 -21.39 -27.19
C TYR A 191 -4.46 -22.68 -27.44
N ALA A 192 -3.79 -23.82 -27.24
CA ALA A 192 -4.34 -25.13 -27.59
C ALA A 192 -4.51 -26.05 -26.36
N ALA A 193 -3.90 -25.75 -25.24
CA ALA A 193 -4.06 -26.56 -24.02
C ALA A 193 -4.02 -25.67 -22.77
N SER A 194 -4.55 -26.16 -21.66
CA SER A 194 -4.54 -25.45 -20.37
C SER A 194 -4.32 -26.37 -19.18
N TYR A 195 -3.67 -25.84 -18.15
CA TYR A 195 -3.51 -26.47 -16.86
C TYR A 195 -3.87 -25.47 -15.77
N ALA A 196 -4.82 -25.83 -14.90
CA ALA A 196 -5.33 -24.94 -13.85
C ALA A 196 -5.19 -25.57 -12.47
N LEU A 197 -4.88 -24.74 -11.47
CA LEU A 197 -4.76 -25.12 -10.07
C LEU A 197 -5.60 -24.19 -9.18
N PRO A 198 -6.23 -24.74 -8.12
CA PRO A 198 -6.83 -23.92 -7.07
C PRO A 198 -5.72 -23.25 -6.24
N LEU A 199 -5.97 -22.01 -5.86
CA LEU A 199 -5.16 -21.27 -4.89
C LEU A 199 -5.90 -21.29 -3.56
N THR A 200 -5.33 -21.94 -2.55
CA THR A 200 -5.94 -22.12 -1.23
C THR A 200 -4.98 -21.65 -0.15
N GLY A 201 -5.52 -21.06 0.92
CA GLY A 201 -4.78 -20.71 2.12
C GLY A 201 -5.38 -21.34 3.37
N GLU A 202 -4.54 -21.59 4.37
CA GLU A 202 -5.01 -22.10 5.67
C GLU A 202 -5.99 -21.09 6.30
N GLY A 203 -7.17 -21.55 6.66
CA GLY A 203 -8.21 -20.73 7.31
C GLY A 203 -9.07 -19.87 6.39
N SER A 204 -8.58 -19.45 5.22
CA SER A 204 -9.33 -18.60 4.27
C SER A 204 -10.04 -19.40 3.18
N GLY A 205 -9.72 -20.68 3.08
CA GLY A 205 -10.24 -21.52 2.00
C GLY A 205 -9.65 -21.15 0.63
N ARG A 206 -10.47 -21.21 -0.41
CA ARG A 206 -10.04 -20.86 -1.77
C ARG A 206 -9.95 -19.34 -1.91
N VAL A 207 -8.80 -18.86 -2.43
CA VAL A 207 -8.57 -17.45 -2.72
C VAL A 207 -8.66 -17.14 -4.22
N GLY A 208 -8.57 -18.19 -5.08
CA GLY A 208 -8.63 -18.02 -6.52
C GLY A 208 -8.23 -19.27 -7.29
N ALA A 209 -7.90 -19.07 -8.57
CA ALA A 209 -7.38 -20.11 -9.45
C ALA A 209 -6.29 -19.55 -10.35
N ALA A 210 -5.22 -20.33 -10.57
CA ALA A 210 -4.17 -20.04 -11.53
C ALA A 210 -4.27 -20.98 -12.73
N VAL A 211 -4.11 -20.42 -13.94
CA VAL A 211 -4.20 -21.17 -15.20
C VAL A 211 -2.96 -20.87 -16.05
N TRP A 212 -2.34 -21.88 -16.58
CA TRP A 212 -1.27 -21.78 -17.56
C TRP A 212 -1.74 -22.31 -18.91
N LEU A 213 -1.42 -21.58 -19.95
CA LEU A 213 -1.88 -21.82 -21.31
C LEU A 213 -0.70 -22.19 -22.19
N TYR A 214 -0.90 -23.22 -23.05
CA TYR A 214 0.10 -23.74 -23.98
C TYR A 214 -0.31 -23.42 -25.41
N ASP A 215 0.67 -23.09 -26.22
CA ASP A 215 0.47 -22.75 -27.64
C ASP A 215 0.14 -23.99 -28.50
N GLU A 216 0.53 -25.17 -28.02
CA GLU A 216 0.31 -26.48 -28.67
C GLU A 216 -0.38 -27.42 -27.68
N PRO A 217 -1.04 -28.51 -28.15
CA PRO A 217 -1.53 -29.56 -27.28
C PRO A 217 -0.42 -30.07 -26.35
N ALA A 218 -0.63 -29.96 -25.07
CA ALA A 218 0.37 -30.30 -24.06
C ALA A 218 -0.28 -30.62 -22.69
N GLU A 219 0.43 -31.40 -21.90
CA GLU A 219 0.07 -31.68 -20.51
C GLU A 219 1.36 -31.68 -19.67
N PRO A 220 1.38 -31.04 -18.49
CA PRO A 220 2.55 -31.08 -17.61
C PRO A 220 2.80 -32.51 -17.13
N THR A 221 4.06 -32.90 -17.09
CA THR A 221 4.50 -34.18 -16.53
C THR A 221 4.14 -34.29 -15.05
N GLU A 222 4.11 -35.50 -14.51
CA GLU A 222 3.82 -35.74 -13.09
C GLU A 222 4.77 -34.93 -12.16
N ARG A 223 6.07 -34.88 -12.50
CA ARG A 223 7.05 -34.07 -11.78
C ARG A 223 6.69 -32.57 -11.80
N GLN A 224 6.34 -32.04 -12.97
CA GLN A 224 5.94 -30.64 -13.12
C GLN A 224 4.67 -30.33 -12.32
N ARG A 225 3.67 -31.22 -12.39
CA ARG A 225 2.44 -31.08 -11.59
C ARG A 225 2.73 -31.07 -10.09
N HIS A 226 3.61 -31.95 -9.64
CA HIS A 226 4.01 -31.99 -8.24
C HIS A 226 4.68 -30.69 -7.79
N LEU A 227 5.67 -30.20 -8.55
CA LEU A 227 6.42 -28.99 -8.21
C LEU A 227 5.53 -27.74 -8.23
N VAL A 228 4.73 -27.55 -9.28
CA VAL A 228 3.82 -26.40 -9.37
C VAL A 228 2.72 -26.46 -8.31
N GLY A 229 2.26 -27.66 -7.95
CA GLY A 229 1.28 -27.86 -6.87
C GLY A 229 1.85 -27.46 -5.50
N LEU A 230 3.11 -27.85 -5.20
CA LEU A 230 3.79 -27.40 -4.00
C LEU A 230 3.96 -25.88 -3.99
N TYR A 231 4.43 -25.30 -5.10
CA TYR A 231 4.60 -23.86 -5.24
C TYR A 231 3.26 -23.11 -5.09
N ALA A 232 2.21 -23.56 -5.76
CA ALA A 232 0.87 -22.94 -5.68
C ALA A 232 0.30 -22.93 -4.26
N ARG A 233 0.60 -23.96 -3.46
CA ARG A 233 0.23 -23.99 -2.03
C ARG A 233 0.94 -22.91 -1.23
N TYR A 234 2.27 -22.75 -1.38
CA TYR A 234 3.00 -21.65 -0.75
C TYR A 234 2.50 -20.28 -1.24
N ALA A 235 2.19 -20.17 -2.53
CA ALA A 235 1.63 -18.96 -3.10
C ALA A 235 0.25 -18.64 -2.51
N GLY A 236 -0.62 -19.64 -2.35
CA GLY A 236 -1.93 -19.47 -1.71
C GLY A 236 -1.82 -18.90 -0.29
N GLU A 237 -0.88 -19.43 0.51
CA GLU A 237 -0.61 -18.92 1.86
C GLU A 237 -0.13 -17.46 1.85
N HIS A 238 0.81 -17.14 0.94
CA HIS A 238 1.33 -15.77 0.83
C HIS A 238 0.23 -14.80 0.36
N LEU A 239 -0.55 -15.17 -0.65
CA LEU A 239 -1.69 -14.40 -1.13
C LEU A 239 -2.75 -14.16 -0.05
N THR A 240 -3.04 -15.19 0.77
CA THR A 240 -3.95 -15.06 1.91
C THR A 240 -3.49 -13.98 2.88
N ARG A 241 -2.19 -13.96 3.25
CA ARG A 241 -1.63 -12.93 4.12
C ARG A 241 -1.73 -11.53 3.51
N LEU A 242 -1.42 -11.40 2.22
CA LEU A 242 -1.53 -10.12 1.51
C LEU A 242 -3.00 -9.64 1.44
N LEU A 243 -3.95 -10.55 1.20
CA LEU A 243 -5.38 -10.25 1.22
C LEU A 243 -5.86 -9.79 2.60
N GLU A 244 -5.42 -10.45 3.67
CA GLU A 244 -5.77 -10.04 5.03
C GLU A 244 -5.21 -8.65 5.37
N LEU A 245 -3.98 -8.36 4.95
CA LEU A 245 -3.38 -7.04 5.11
C LEU A 245 -4.15 -5.97 4.34
N GLU A 246 -4.52 -6.25 3.09
CA GLU A 246 -5.29 -5.33 2.27
C GLU A 246 -6.70 -5.09 2.85
N ARG A 247 -7.36 -6.12 3.32
CA ARG A 247 -8.64 -6.02 4.02
C ARG A 247 -8.54 -5.17 5.29
N ALA A 248 -7.47 -5.33 6.06
CA ALA A 248 -7.22 -4.52 7.25
C ALA A 248 -7.01 -3.04 6.87
N ARG A 249 -6.24 -2.75 5.81
CA ARG A 249 -6.03 -1.41 5.27
C ARG A 249 -7.34 -0.76 4.83
N ILE A 250 -8.15 -1.46 4.04
CA ILE A 250 -9.45 -0.97 3.56
C ILE A 250 -10.37 -0.66 4.75
N ARG A 251 -10.47 -1.55 5.74
CA ARG A 251 -11.30 -1.31 6.94
C ARG A 251 -10.85 -0.07 7.70
N THR A 252 -9.54 0.11 7.88
CA THR A 252 -8.99 1.28 8.57
C THR A 252 -9.26 2.56 7.79
N ALA A 253 -9.09 2.54 6.46
CA ALA A 253 -9.40 3.69 5.60
C ALA A 253 -10.89 4.05 5.64
N THR A 254 -11.80 3.06 5.60
CA THR A 254 -13.24 3.28 5.72
C THR A 254 -13.59 3.95 7.05
N VAL A 255 -13.01 3.49 8.17
CA VAL A 255 -13.24 4.13 9.48
C VAL A 255 -12.68 5.56 9.50
N ALA A 256 -11.52 5.80 8.86
CA ALA A 256 -10.96 7.15 8.75
C ALA A 256 -11.90 8.10 8.00
N GLU A 257 -12.44 7.65 6.87
CA GLU A 257 -13.41 8.43 6.08
C GLU A 257 -14.69 8.74 6.86
N GLU A 258 -15.22 7.76 7.60
CA GLU A 258 -16.43 7.95 8.43
C GLU A 258 -16.20 8.91 9.61
N LEU A 259 -14.96 9.05 10.07
CA LEU A 259 -14.61 10.02 11.11
C LEU A 259 -14.43 11.44 10.60
N LEU A 260 -14.40 11.66 9.30
CA LEU A 260 -14.26 12.99 8.67
C LEU A 260 -15.62 13.55 8.23
N PRO A 261 -15.72 14.86 7.88
CA PRO A 261 -16.97 15.43 7.40
C PRO A 261 -17.43 14.78 6.10
N SER A 262 -18.57 14.12 6.11
CA SER A 262 -19.19 13.55 4.91
C SER A 262 -19.62 14.62 3.90
N ARG A 263 -19.86 15.85 4.36
CA ARG A 263 -20.20 17.04 3.56
C ARG A 263 -19.69 18.30 4.24
N LEU A 264 -19.19 19.22 3.44
CA LEU A 264 -18.88 20.57 3.90
C LEU A 264 -20.16 21.38 4.02
N PRO A 265 -20.27 22.26 5.04
CA PRO A 265 -21.43 23.11 5.22
C PRO A 265 -21.54 24.17 4.11
N ARG A 266 -22.75 24.67 3.91
CA ARG A 266 -22.98 25.83 3.06
C ARG A 266 -23.16 27.06 3.97
N VAL A 267 -22.18 27.96 3.87
CA VAL A 267 -22.18 29.21 4.64
C VAL A 267 -22.21 30.38 3.67
N ALA A 268 -23.08 31.38 3.92
CA ALA A 268 -23.13 32.55 3.07
C ALA A 268 -21.80 33.31 3.07
N GLY A 269 -21.31 33.71 1.90
CA GLY A 269 -20.04 34.44 1.75
C GLY A 269 -18.81 33.58 1.69
N VAL A 270 -18.91 32.22 1.82
CA VAL A 270 -17.78 31.33 1.70
C VAL A 270 -18.12 30.10 0.88
N GLN A 271 -17.22 29.73 -0.04
CA GLN A 271 -17.25 28.46 -0.78
C GLN A 271 -16.13 27.56 -0.25
N LEU A 272 -16.48 26.31 0.04
CA LEU A 272 -15.58 25.35 0.66
C LEU A 272 -15.29 24.16 -0.26
N ALA A 273 -14.05 23.71 -0.25
CA ALA A 273 -13.66 22.43 -0.86
C ALA A 273 -12.62 21.75 0.03
N ALA A 274 -12.62 20.41 0.04
CA ALA A 274 -11.60 19.64 0.71
C ALA A 274 -11.06 18.53 -0.20
N ARG A 275 -9.80 18.17 -0.01
CA ARG A 275 -9.17 16.98 -0.57
C ARG A 275 -8.49 16.25 0.57
N HIS A 276 -8.75 14.97 0.63
CA HIS A 276 -8.19 14.11 1.67
C HIS A 276 -7.76 12.76 1.09
N ARG A 277 -6.63 12.27 1.55
CA ARG A 277 -6.15 10.92 1.26
C ARG A 277 -5.53 10.33 2.51
N THR A 278 -6.11 9.25 3.01
CA THR A 278 -5.54 8.46 4.10
C THR A 278 -4.36 7.66 3.58
N GLY A 279 -3.26 7.67 4.30
CA GLY A 279 -2.11 6.81 4.02
C GLY A 279 -2.43 5.30 4.19
N PRO A 280 -1.64 4.40 3.61
CA PRO A 280 -1.93 2.96 3.59
C PRO A 280 -1.95 2.30 4.96
N ARG A 281 -1.41 2.94 6.00
CA ARG A 281 -1.44 2.44 7.38
C ARG A 281 -2.56 3.04 8.22
N GLY A 282 -3.37 3.92 7.63
CA GLY A 282 -4.32 4.77 8.34
C GLY A 282 -3.59 5.84 9.16
N GLY A 283 -4.07 7.05 9.17
CA GLY A 283 -3.38 8.16 9.77
C GLY A 283 -4.19 8.93 10.78
N GLY A 284 -3.61 10.03 11.22
CA GLY A 284 -4.16 10.91 12.23
C GLY A 284 -4.57 12.27 11.72
N ASP A 285 -4.56 12.50 10.41
CA ASP A 285 -4.92 13.79 9.84
C ASP A 285 -6.43 13.99 9.79
N TRP A 286 -6.85 15.20 10.08
CA TRP A 286 -8.25 15.57 9.97
C TRP A 286 -8.43 17.00 9.45
N TYR A 287 -9.63 17.26 8.97
CA TYR A 287 -10.12 18.60 8.72
C TYR A 287 -11.56 18.74 9.24
N ASP A 288 -11.98 19.98 9.48
CA ASP A 288 -13.36 20.30 9.78
C ASP A 288 -13.75 21.67 9.26
N ALA A 289 -15.04 21.83 8.95
CA ALA A 289 -15.67 23.09 8.69
C ALA A 289 -17.01 23.09 9.45
N LEU A 290 -17.09 23.90 10.48
CA LEU A 290 -18.18 23.89 11.45
C LEU A 290 -18.97 25.17 11.37
N PRO A 291 -20.26 25.14 11.00
CA PRO A 291 -21.13 26.31 11.17
C PRO A 291 -21.23 26.65 12.65
N LEU A 292 -20.94 27.90 12.98
CA LEU A 292 -21.02 28.45 14.33
C LEU A 292 -22.20 29.40 14.45
N PRO A 293 -22.61 29.82 15.68
CA PRO A 293 -23.63 30.82 15.89
C PRO A 293 -23.36 32.09 15.08
N GLU A 294 -24.41 32.91 14.89
CA GLU A 294 -24.38 34.22 14.21
C GLU A 294 -23.86 34.20 12.76
N GLY A 295 -23.84 33.01 12.11
CA GLY A 295 -23.36 32.85 10.74
C GLY A 295 -21.85 32.78 10.63
N ALA A 296 -21.16 32.60 11.73
CA ALA A 296 -19.72 32.35 11.76
C ALA A 296 -19.39 30.93 11.30
N LEU A 297 -18.09 30.69 10.97
CA LEU A 297 -17.58 29.43 10.48
C LEU A 297 -16.27 29.11 11.18
N GLY A 298 -16.21 27.95 11.83
CA GLY A 298 -14.94 27.38 12.30
C GLY A 298 -14.30 26.53 11.19
N LEU A 299 -13.02 26.76 10.91
CA LEU A 299 -12.20 25.91 10.05
C LEU A 299 -11.09 25.28 10.88
N ALA A 300 -10.88 24.00 10.71
CA ALA A 300 -9.83 23.28 11.43
C ALA A 300 -9.11 22.29 10.53
N VAL A 301 -7.82 22.14 10.76
CA VAL A 301 -6.99 21.08 10.24
C VAL A 301 -6.02 20.62 11.33
N GLY A 302 -5.61 19.37 11.30
CA GLY A 302 -4.63 18.88 12.26
C GLY A 302 -4.15 17.48 11.92
N SER A 303 -3.11 17.05 12.63
CA SER A 303 -2.48 15.74 12.49
C SER A 303 -2.07 15.19 13.85
N VAL A 304 -2.45 13.96 14.15
CA VAL A 304 -2.02 13.24 15.35
C VAL A 304 -0.78 12.41 15.02
N THR A 305 0.22 12.45 15.88
CA THR A 305 1.42 11.65 15.68
C THR A 305 1.15 10.16 15.65
N GLY A 306 1.79 9.47 14.68
CA GLY A 306 1.70 8.04 14.48
C GLY A 306 0.73 7.65 13.38
N SER A 307 0.44 6.37 13.28
CA SER A 307 -0.44 5.80 12.25
C SER A 307 -1.22 4.60 12.79
N GLY A 308 -2.20 4.14 12.00
CA GLY A 308 -3.00 2.97 12.34
C GLY A 308 -4.18 3.25 13.28
N PRO A 309 -4.86 2.20 13.73
CA PRO A 309 -6.12 2.32 14.49
C PRO A 309 -6.02 3.19 15.75
N SER A 310 -4.86 3.20 16.41
CA SER A 310 -4.64 4.00 17.63
C SER A 310 -4.54 5.50 17.32
N ALA A 311 -3.84 5.89 16.25
CA ALA A 311 -3.78 7.29 15.82
C ALA A 311 -5.16 7.77 15.36
N LEU A 312 -5.87 6.94 14.60
CA LEU A 312 -7.21 7.21 14.12
C LEU A 312 -8.21 7.41 15.27
N ALA A 313 -8.15 6.58 16.30
CA ALA A 313 -9.00 6.75 17.48
C ALA A 313 -8.71 8.05 18.24
N ALA A 314 -7.43 8.43 18.35
CA ALA A 314 -7.03 9.71 18.98
C ALA A 314 -7.48 10.90 18.15
N MET A 315 -7.32 10.84 16.82
CA MET A 315 -7.82 11.84 15.88
C MET A 315 -9.32 12.06 16.05
N GLY A 316 -10.11 10.98 16.07
CA GLY A 316 -11.55 11.07 16.25
C GLY A 316 -11.95 11.76 17.56
N ARG A 317 -11.25 11.45 18.67
CA ARG A 317 -11.47 12.12 19.97
C ARG A 317 -11.10 13.61 19.92
N LEU A 318 -9.91 13.94 19.39
CA LEU A 318 -9.47 15.34 19.30
C LEU A 318 -10.39 16.17 18.42
N ARG A 319 -10.77 15.66 17.24
CA ARG A 319 -11.70 16.35 16.35
C ARG A 319 -13.07 16.57 17.00
N ALA A 320 -13.62 15.55 17.67
CA ALA A 320 -14.91 15.70 18.36
C ALA A 320 -14.83 16.72 19.50
N SER A 321 -13.75 16.75 20.25
CA SER A 321 -13.54 17.71 21.33
C SER A 321 -13.31 19.12 20.80
N LEU A 322 -12.53 19.28 19.73
CA LEU A 322 -12.37 20.58 19.06
C LEU A 322 -13.73 21.14 18.63
N ARG A 323 -14.61 20.32 18.06
CA ARG A 323 -15.96 20.75 17.69
C ARG A 323 -16.77 21.24 18.89
N ALA A 324 -16.67 20.56 20.03
CA ALA A 324 -17.36 20.96 21.26
C ALA A 324 -16.83 22.30 21.77
N TYR A 325 -15.52 22.48 21.86
CA TYR A 325 -14.90 23.73 22.28
C TYR A 325 -15.18 24.88 21.30
N ALA A 326 -15.12 24.60 19.99
CA ALA A 326 -15.45 25.60 18.97
C ALA A 326 -16.89 26.14 19.06
N VAL A 327 -17.85 25.32 19.51
CA VAL A 327 -19.23 25.77 19.73
C VAL A 327 -19.35 26.64 21.00
N MET A 328 -18.50 26.38 22.00
CA MET A 328 -18.53 27.09 23.28
C MET A 328 -17.71 28.38 23.26
N GLU A 329 -16.53 28.35 22.67
CA GLU A 329 -15.50 29.40 22.76
C GLU A 329 -14.85 29.72 21.40
N GLY A 330 -15.55 29.42 20.29
CA GLY A 330 -14.94 29.49 18.95
C GLY A 330 -14.43 30.86 18.54
N GLU A 331 -14.94 31.96 19.14
CA GLU A 331 -14.45 33.32 18.91
C GLU A 331 -12.99 33.52 19.38
N ASP A 332 -12.55 32.69 20.33
CA ASP A 332 -11.16 32.67 20.80
C ASP A 332 -10.43 31.37 20.38
N PRO A 333 -9.77 31.34 19.23
CA PRO A 333 -9.03 30.18 18.77
C PRO A 333 -7.94 29.70 19.73
N VAL A 334 -7.38 30.59 20.55
CA VAL A 334 -6.35 30.23 21.55
C VAL A 334 -6.98 29.43 22.67
N ALA A 335 -8.16 29.83 23.16
CA ALA A 335 -8.89 29.10 24.19
C ALA A 335 -9.26 27.69 23.68
N VAL A 336 -9.81 27.57 22.48
CA VAL A 336 -10.15 26.27 21.86
C VAL A 336 -8.95 25.32 21.80
N LEU A 337 -7.77 25.80 21.37
CA LEU A 337 -6.58 24.97 21.29
C LEU A 337 -5.96 24.68 22.66
N SER A 338 -6.07 25.61 23.64
CA SER A 338 -5.60 25.40 25.01
C SER A 338 -6.39 24.31 25.73
N ASP A 339 -7.71 24.28 25.54
CA ASP A 339 -8.57 23.24 26.08
C ASP A 339 -8.32 21.89 25.41
N LEU A 340 -8.03 21.91 24.10
CA LEU A 340 -7.65 20.72 23.36
C LEU A 340 -6.29 20.17 23.83
N GLU A 341 -5.31 21.04 24.13
CA GLU A 341 -4.02 20.69 24.74
C GLU A 341 -4.22 20.01 26.10
N LEU A 342 -5.02 20.64 26.98
CA LEU A 342 -5.30 20.10 28.29
C LEU A 342 -5.93 18.71 28.20
N LEU A 343 -6.90 18.54 27.31
CA LEU A 343 -7.56 17.25 27.08
C LEU A 343 -6.55 16.19 26.61
N LEU A 344 -5.76 16.51 25.58
CA LEU A 344 -4.76 15.57 25.03
C LEU A 344 -3.79 15.12 26.10
N ARG A 345 -3.26 16.05 26.88
CA ARG A 345 -2.31 15.74 27.96
C ARG A 345 -2.91 14.86 29.05
N LEU A 346 -4.18 15.04 29.38
CA LEU A 346 -4.86 14.26 30.42
C LEU A 346 -5.27 12.86 29.94
N THR A 347 -5.61 12.72 28.66
CA THR A 347 -6.19 11.48 28.11
C THR A 347 -5.19 10.65 27.30
N GLU A 348 -4.20 11.29 26.68
CA GLU A 348 -3.23 10.67 25.74
C GLU A 348 -1.80 11.20 26.01
N PRO A 349 -1.24 11.03 27.23
CA PRO A 349 -0.02 11.73 27.67
C PRO A 349 1.25 11.40 26.87
N ALA A 350 1.24 10.33 26.07
CA ALA A 350 2.37 9.94 25.23
C ALA A 350 2.21 10.37 23.76
N ARG A 351 1.22 11.20 23.45
CA ARG A 351 0.87 11.56 22.09
C ARG A 351 0.98 13.06 21.88
N ALA A 352 1.43 13.46 20.69
CA ALA A 352 1.43 14.85 20.25
C ALA A 352 0.51 15.01 19.03
N ALA A 353 0.06 16.23 18.78
CA ALA A 353 -0.73 16.57 17.62
C ALA A 353 -0.39 17.99 17.14
N THR A 354 -0.39 18.20 15.83
CA THR A 354 -0.45 19.54 15.26
C THR A 354 -1.91 19.92 15.03
N ALA A 355 -2.25 21.16 15.23
CA ALA A 355 -3.61 21.65 14.97
C ALA A 355 -3.59 23.12 14.59
N LEU A 356 -4.55 23.50 13.75
CA LEU A 356 -4.87 24.89 13.44
C LEU A 356 -6.38 25.03 13.53
N PHE A 357 -6.82 26.04 14.25
CA PHE A 357 -8.23 26.43 14.32
C PHE A 357 -8.38 27.90 13.92
N ALA A 358 -9.34 28.16 13.03
CA ALA A 358 -9.66 29.49 12.57
C ALA A 358 -11.16 29.78 12.77
N TYR A 359 -11.45 30.87 13.45
CA TYR A 359 -12.77 31.46 13.55
C TYR A 359 -12.93 32.47 12.42
N CYS A 360 -13.98 32.31 11.62
CA CYS A 360 -14.24 33.13 10.45
C CYS A 360 -15.60 33.84 10.60
N GLU A 361 -15.63 35.12 10.35
CA GLU A 361 -16.82 35.93 10.16
C GLU A 361 -16.98 36.26 8.67
N PRO A 362 -17.68 35.43 7.88
CA PRO A 362 -17.74 35.57 6.42
C PRO A 362 -18.30 36.92 5.97
N GLY A 363 -19.30 37.44 6.67
CA GLY A 363 -19.90 38.74 6.34
C GLY A 363 -18.96 39.92 6.47
N GLN A 364 -17.94 39.82 7.34
CA GLN A 364 -16.92 40.83 7.54
C GLN A 364 -15.60 40.47 6.83
N ARG A 365 -15.50 39.24 6.29
CA ARG A 365 -14.26 38.63 5.77
C ARG A 365 -13.11 38.70 6.78
N LYS A 366 -13.47 38.51 8.03
CA LYS A 366 -12.50 38.52 9.13
C LYS A 366 -12.21 37.09 9.55
N ILE A 367 -10.94 36.78 9.75
CA ILE A 367 -10.45 35.50 10.24
C ILE A 367 -9.51 35.75 11.41
N VAL A 368 -9.81 35.08 12.54
CA VAL A 368 -8.90 34.98 13.69
C VAL A 368 -8.48 33.51 13.77
N LEU A 369 -7.18 33.24 13.84
CA LEU A 369 -6.69 31.89 13.90
C LEU A 369 -5.56 31.70 14.91
N ALA A 370 -5.43 30.49 15.42
CA ALA A 370 -4.29 30.04 16.21
C ALA A 370 -3.79 28.68 15.68
N GLY A 371 -2.50 28.43 15.84
CA GLY A 371 -1.88 27.20 15.40
C GLY A 371 -0.98 26.57 16.46
N ALA A 372 -0.97 25.26 16.54
CA ALA A 372 -0.14 24.45 17.41
C ALA A 372 0.80 23.57 16.56
N GLY A 373 1.98 24.07 16.24
CA GLY A 373 2.98 23.37 15.44
C GLY A 373 2.52 22.98 14.02
N HIS A 374 1.50 23.64 13.50
CA HIS A 374 0.89 23.32 12.22
C HIS A 374 1.43 24.18 11.07
N THR A 375 1.32 23.67 9.85
CA THR A 375 1.63 24.38 8.60
C THR A 375 0.85 25.68 8.52
N PRO A 376 1.48 26.84 8.26
CA PRO A 376 0.79 28.11 8.15
C PRO A 376 -0.17 28.13 6.95
N PRO A 377 -1.34 28.79 7.07
CA PRO A 377 -2.28 28.94 5.98
C PRO A 377 -1.69 29.73 4.81
N LEU A 378 -2.14 29.40 3.60
CA LEU A 378 -1.74 30.09 2.37
C LEU A 378 -2.95 30.84 1.80
N VAL A 379 -2.79 32.16 1.56
CA VAL A 379 -3.80 32.95 0.85
C VAL A 379 -3.47 32.96 -0.64
N ILE A 380 -4.47 32.66 -1.47
CA ILE A 380 -4.36 32.58 -2.92
C ILE A 380 -5.40 33.51 -3.55
N GLY A 381 -4.95 34.46 -4.35
CA GLY A 381 -5.79 35.38 -5.08
C GLY A 381 -5.11 35.91 -6.33
N ALA A 382 -5.82 36.72 -7.10
CA ALA A 382 -5.31 37.28 -8.36
C ALA A 382 -4.06 38.18 -8.20
N ARG A 383 -3.87 38.77 -7.01
CA ARG A 383 -2.80 39.73 -6.72
C ARG A 383 -1.93 39.33 -5.54
N ARG A 384 -2.30 38.28 -4.82
CA ARG A 384 -1.69 37.87 -3.56
C ARG A 384 -1.55 36.35 -3.54
N CYS A 385 -0.37 35.88 -3.24
CA CYS A 385 -0.11 34.49 -2.90
C CYS A 385 0.98 34.52 -1.82
N GLU A 386 0.59 34.29 -0.57
CA GLU A 386 1.51 34.37 0.56
C GLU A 386 1.04 33.51 1.74
N PHE A 387 1.99 33.00 2.52
CA PHE A 387 1.68 32.37 3.79
C PHE A 387 1.27 33.43 4.82
N ILE A 388 0.27 33.11 5.63
CA ILE A 388 -0.07 33.90 6.79
C ILE A 388 0.92 33.55 7.89
N GLU A 389 1.72 34.54 8.31
CA GLU A 389 2.65 34.34 9.40
C GLU A 389 1.89 34.05 10.69
N THR A 390 2.00 32.79 11.15
CA THR A 390 1.51 32.36 12.47
C THR A 390 2.66 32.39 13.45
N SER A 391 2.38 32.67 14.71
CA SER A 391 3.41 32.57 15.74
C SER A 391 3.91 31.15 15.86
N LEU A 392 5.22 30.98 16.04
CA LEU A 392 5.80 29.68 16.36
C LEU A 392 5.25 29.19 17.70
N SER A 393 4.47 28.11 17.67
CA SER A 393 3.99 27.40 18.84
C SER A 393 4.34 25.92 18.73
N ALA A 394 4.51 25.26 19.84
CA ALA A 394 4.76 23.83 19.86
C ALA A 394 3.49 23.06 19.50
N PRO A 395 3.60 21.86 18.91
CA PRO A 395 2.52 20.92 18.82
C PRO A 395 1.86 20.65 20.18
N LEU A 396 0.57 20.34 20.17
CA LEU A 396 -0.19 19.93 21.35
C LEU A 396 0.44 18.66 21.97
N GLY A 397 0.44 18.57 23.29
CA GLY A 397 0.98 17.44 24.05
C GLY A 397 2.51 17.48 24.27
N MET A 398 3.22 18.48 23.75
CA MET A 398 4.69 18.55 23.87
C MET A 398 5.18 19.42 25.02
N LEU A 399 4.45 20.44 25.41
CA LEU A 399 4.89 21.40 26.45
C LEU A 399 3.91 21.41 27.64
N ALA A 400 4.47 21.57 28.85
CA ALA A 400 3.64 21.66 30.04
C ALA A 400 2.82 22.96 30.12
N CYS A 401 3.30 24.03 29.53
CA CYS A 401 2.62 25.31 29.36
C CYS A 401 2.60 25.61 27.86
N TRP A 402 1.45 25.36 27.22
CA TRP A 402 1.28 25.66 25.80
C TRP A 402 0.62 27.04 25.67
N GLU A 403 1.20 27.88 24.85
CA GLU A 403 0.66 29.17 24.50
C GLU A 403 0.91 29.41 22.99
N ALA A 404 -0.06 30.01 22.33
CA ALA A 404 0.10 30.55 20.98
C ALA A 404 -0.70 31.83 20.86
N PRO A 405 -0.13 32.94 20.40
CA PRO A 405 -0.92 34.11 20.08
C PRO A 405 -1.76 33.85 18.83
N SER A 406 -2.98 34.42 18.83
CA SER A 406 -3.82 34.45 17.63
C SER A 406 -3.31 35.47 16.63
N VAL A 407 -3.63 35.21 15.37
CA VAL A 407 -3.38 36.12 14.25
C VAL A 407 -4.72 36.48 13.63
N GLU A 408 -4.95 37.77 13.41
CA GLU A 408 -6.13 38.29 12.72
C GLU A 408 -5.73 38.77 11.32
N PHE A 409 -6.52 38.39 10.31
CA PHE A 409 -6.37 38.88 8.95
C PHE A 409 -7.69 38.87 8.19
N SER A 410 -7.71 39.60 7.08
CA SER A 410 -8.93 39.74 6.26
C SER A 410 -8.59 39.36 4.81
N PRO A 411 -9.16 38.26 4.28
CA PRO A 411 -9.05 37.95 2.86
C PRO A 411 -9.86 38.97 2.03
N ALA A 412 -9.30 39.35 0.89
CA ALA A 412 -10.02 40.18 -0.08
C ALA A 412 -11.11 39.35 -0.77
N PRO A 413 -12.16 40.03 -1.37
CA PRO A 413 -13.16 39.34 -2.15
C PRO A 413 -12.52 38.47 -3.25
N GLY A 414 -12.91 37.22 -3.33
CA GLY A 414 -12.40 36.25 -4.30
C GLY A 414 -11.09 35.56 -3.88
N GLU A 415 -10.47 35.91 -2.76
CA GLU A 415 -9.32 35.17 -2.25
C GLU A 415 -9.72 33.86 -1.58
N THR A 416 -8.87 32.87 -1.72
CA THR A 416 -9.00 31.55 -1.11
C THR A 416 -7.94 31.37 -0.04
N VAL A 417 -8.37 30.97 1.15
CA VAL A 417 -7.48 30.52 2.22
C VAL A 417 -7.35 29.01 2.13
N LEU A 418 -6.13 28.53 1.97
CA LEU A 418 -5.80 27.12 1.85
C LEU A 418 -5.08 26.66 3.12
N LEU A 419 -5.61 25.63 3.74
CA LEU A 419 -5.07 24.94 4.91
C LEU A 419 -4.64 23.55 4.45
N CYS A 420 -3.45 23.09 4.88
CA CYS A 420 -3.01 21.75 4.54
C CYS A 420 -2.18 21.15 5.67
N THR A 421 -2.25 19.82 5.82
CA THR A 421 -1.37 19.08 6.72
C THR A 421 0.03 18.93 6.13
N ASP A 422 1.00 18.71 6.98
CA ASP A 422 2.42 18.56 6.62
C ASP A 422 2.71 17.30 5.78
N GLY A 423 1.81 16.33 5.80
CA GLY A 423 1.89 15.16 4.94
C GLY A 423 1.97 15.47 3.45
N LEU A 424 1.32 16.56 2.99
CA LEU A 424 1.47 17.05 1.62
C LEU A 424 2.94 17.42 1.31
N LEU A 425 3.62 18.03 2.28
CA LEU A 425 5.02 18.46 2.15
C LEU A 425 5.97 17.27 2.28
N HIS A 426 5.76 16.40 3.25
CA HIS A 426 6.58 15.20 3.47
C HIS A 426 6.57 14.25 2.27
N ARG A 427 5.44 14.12 1.58
CA ARG A 427 5.33 13.27 0.38
C ARG A 427 6.17 13.76 -0.80
N THR A 428 6.61 15.01 -0.81
CA THR A 428 7.54 15.49 -1.85
C THR A 428 8.91 14.81 -1.76
N GLY A 429 9.27 14.26 -0.59
CA GLY A 429 10.61 13.73 -0.32
C GLY A 429 11.71 14.79 -0.24
N GLU A 430 11.33 16.07 -0.32
CA GLU A 430 12.26 17.20 -0.28
C GLU A 430 12.46 17.72 1.16
N PRO A 431 13.57 18.41 1.45
CA PRO A 431 13.70 19.17 2.69
C PRO A 431 12.57 20.19 2.85
N MET A 432 12.10 20.41 4.07
CA MET A 432 10.90 21.21 4.36
C MET A 432 10.92 22.61 3.71
N ASP A 433 12.06 23.29 3.74
CA ASP A 433 12.21 24.62 3.11
C ASP A 433 11.87 24.60 1.61
N ARG A 434 12.31 23.54 0.91
CA ARG A 434 12.01 23.34 -0.52
C ARG A 434 10.56 22.93 -0.74
N ALA A 435 10.03 22.07 0.13
CA ALA A 435 8.65 21.66 0.07
C ALA A 435 7.69 22.85 0.26
N TYR A 436 7.99 23.76 1.20
CA TYR A 436 7.26 25.03 1.34
C TYR A 436 7.38 25.92 0.11
N ALA A 437 8.59 26.08 -0.44
CA ALA A 437 8.78 26.86 -1.66
C ALA A 437 8.00 26.25 -2.84
N ARG A 438 7.96 24.92 -2.94
CA ARG A 438 7.19 24.21 -3.96
C ARG A 438 5.68 24.40 -3.77
N LEU A 439 5.17 24.32 -2.55
CA LEU A 439 3.76 24.59 -2.24
C LEU A 439 3.40 26.03 -2.61
N HIS A 440 4.22 27.00 -2.25
CA HIS A 440 4.02 28.40 -2.62
C HIS A 440 4.02 28.60 -4.14
N ALA A 441 4.99 28.01 -4.84
CA ALA A 441 5.07 28.09 -6.31
C ALA A 441 3.86 27.44 -6.98
N ALA A 442 3.37 26.31 -6.46
CA ALA A 442 2.17 25.65 -6.94
C ALA A 442 0.94 26.55 -6.79
N ALA A 443 0.78 27.17 -5.62
CA ALA A 443 -0.33 28.10 -5.35
C ALA A 443 -0.24 29.36 -6.22
N ALA A 444 0.94 29.94 -6.39
CA ALA A 444 1.15 31.10 -7.26
C ALA A 444 0.94 30.81 -8.75
N SER A 445 1.02 29.55 -9.16
CA SER A 445 0.82 29.11 -10.55
C SER A 445 -0.63 28.81 -10.90
N VAL A 446 -1.59 28.97 -9.97
CA VAL A 446 -3.02 28.72 -10.22
C VAL A 446 -3.50 29.61 -11.38
N PRO A 447 -4.03 29.04 -12.46
CA PRO A 447 -4.54 29.81 -13.58
C PRO A 447 -5.70 30.74 -13.16
N PRO A 448 -5.79 31.97 -13.71
CA PRO A 448 -6.85 32.90 -13.35
C PRO A 448 -8.26 32.34 -13.52
N GLY A 449 -8.48 31.47 -14.49
CA GLY A 449 -9.78 30.82 -14.72
C GLY A 449 -10.19 29.78 -13.67
N LEU A 450 -9.28 29.37 -12.78
CA LEU A 450 -9.56 28.43 -11.68
C LEU A 450 -9.75 29.12 -10.33
N LEU A 451 -9.44 30.43 -10.23
CA LEU A 451 -9.50 31.16 -8.96
C LEU A 451 -10.92 31.26 -8.37
N ASP A 452 -11.94 31.04 -9.19
CA ASP A 452 -13.35 31.11 -8.75
C ASP A 452 -13.88 29.79 -8.16
N ASP A 453 -13.08 28.70 -8.23
CA ASP A 453 -13.45 27.39 -7.69
C ASP A 453 -12.37 26.89 -6.70
N PRO A 454 -12.67 26.86 -5.38
CA PRO A 454 -11.74 26.38 -4.37
C PRO A 454 -11.36 24.91 -4.56
N GLY A 455 -12.24 24.10 -5.19
CA GLY A 455 -11.92 22.70 -5.53
C GLY A 455 -10.88 22.60 -6.63
N ALA A 456 -11.03 23.41 -7.68
CA ALA A 456 -10.04 23.47 -8.77
C ALA A 456 -8.69 24.01 -8.29
N ILE A 457 -8.68 24.98 -7.36
CA ILE A 457 -7.44 25.46 -6.72
C ILE A 457 -6.76 24.31 -5.95
N ALA A 458 -7.51 23.60 -5.11
CA ALA A 458 -6.98 22.47 -4.33
C ALA A 458 -6.42 21.37 -5.23
N ASP A 459 -7.11 21.02 -6.33
CA ASP A 459 -6.65 20.04 -7.30
C ASP A 459 -5.38 20.49 -8.02
N HIS A 460 -5.32 21.77 -8.45
CA HIS A 460 -4.13 22.31 -9.11
C HIS A 460 -2.90 22.28 -8.18
N VAL A 461 -3.06 22.72 -6.94
CA VAL A 461 -1.99 22.70 -5.93
C VAL A 461 -1.53 21.26 -5.69
N LEU A 462 -2.47 20.35 -5.48
CA LEU A 462 -2.16 18.95 -5.24
C LEU A 462 -1.35 18.33 -6.38
N HIS A 463 -1.82 18.45 -7.64
CA HIS A 463 -1.12 17.89 -8.79
C HIS A 463 0.22 18.56 -9.09
N THR A 464 0.38 19.86 -8.76
CA THR A 464 1.64 20.57 -8.96
C THR A 464 2.68 20.18 -7.90
N VAL A 465 2.24 19.99 -6.65
CA VAL A 465 3.12 19.55 -5.55
C VAL A 465 3.47 18.06 -5.71
N LEU A 466 2.52 17.24 -6.09
CA LEU A 466 2.67 15.78 -6.25
C LEU A 466 2.28 15.37 -7.69
N PRO A 467 3.13 15.58 -8.70
CA PRO A 467 2.79 15.34 -10.11
C PRO A 467 2.54 13.86 -10.43
N ASP A 468 3.17 12.96 -9.69
CA ASP A 468 2.96 11.51 -9.82
C ASP A 468 1.67 11.02 -9.14
N GLY A 469 0.91 11.94 -8.55
CA GLY A 469 -0.34 11.65 -7.85
C GLY A 469 -0.14 11.14 -6.42
N LEU A 470 -1.25 10.97 -5.72
CA LEU A 470 -1.24 10.52 -4.32
C LEU A 470 -0.93 9.02 -4.18
N ASP A 471 -1.11 8.25 -5.25
CA ASP A 471 -0.95 6.80 -5.25
C ASP A 471 0.47 6.34 -5.67
N ALA A 472 1.26 7.23 -6.28
CA ALA A 472 2.57 6.91 -6.85
C ALA A 472 3.68 6.71 -5.81
N VAL A 473 3.51 7.22 -4.59
CA VAL A 473 4.47 7.08 -3.49
C VAL A 473 3.84 6.27 -2.38
N ASP A 474 4.48 5.16 -1.99
CA ASP A 474 4.10 4.36 -0.81
C ASP A 474 4.45 5.14 0.50
N SER A 475 3.93 6.37 0.60
CA SER A 475 4.08 7.22 1.76
C SER A 475 3.06 6.84 2.83
N ALA A 476 3.54 6.75 4.06
CA ALA A 476 2.68 6.49 5.21
C ALA A 476 1.83 7.70 5.61
N GLU A 477 2.16 8.89 5.09
CA GLU A 477 1.56 10.15 5.47
C GLU A 477 0.17 10.34 4.85
N ASP A 478 -0.75 10.83 5.65
CA ASP A 478 -2.03 11.34 5.16
C ASP A 478 -1.83 12.67 4.44
N VAL A 479 -2.78 13.08 3.63
CA VAL A 479 -2.82 14.41 3.02
C VAL A 479 -4.20 15.00 3.21
N VAL A 480 -4.25 16.21 3.74
CA VAL A 480 -5.45 17.04 3.82
C VAL A 480 -5.17 18.40 3.18
N ILE A 481 -6.11 18.84 2.36
CA ILE A 481 -6.19 20.22 1.87
C ILE A 481 -7.62 20.69 2.11
N LEU A 482 -7.79 21.78 2.83
CA LEU A 482 -9.07 22.47 3.02
C LEU A 482 -8.95 23.87 2.43
N ALA A 483 -9.79 24.19 1.46
CA ALA A 483 -9.83 25.48 0.77
C ALA A 483 -11.13 26.22 1.09
N ALA A 484 -11.01 27.47 1.49
CA ALA A 484 -12.12 28.36 1.81
C ALA A 484 -12.00 29.64 0.99
N ARG A 485 -12.88 29.84 0.00
CA ARG A 485 -12.93 31.04 -0.85
C ARG A 485 -13.96 32.02 -0.32
N PHE A 486 -13.53 33.25 -0.07
CA PHE A 486 -14.38 34.35 0.42
C PHE A 486 -14.93 35.13 -0.76
N VAL A 487 -16.27 35.25 -0.82
CA VAL A 487 -16.99 35.85 -1.96
C VAL A 487 -17.37 37.29 -1.68
#